data_191c371ed2e312b6334123b80322c7ab
#
_entry.id   191c371ed2e312b6334123b80322c7ab
#
_cell.length_a   1.000
_cell.length_b   1.000
_cell.length_c   1.000
_cell.angle_alpha   90.00
_cell.angle_beta   90.00
_cell.angle_gamma   90.00
#
_symmetry.space_group_name_H-M   'P 1'
#
loop_
_entity.id
_entity.type
_entity.pdbx_description
1 polymer ?
#
loop_
_entity_poly.entity_id
_entity_poly.type
_entity_poly.pdbx_seq_one_letter_code
_entity_poly.pdbx_strand_id
1 'polypeptide(L)'
;SGKNVVLSAGHDVKAKGIQAIAENNLHVQAGHDVDIAADTNHFKNKRVETKKTSGVFTDGGIGFTVGSKSEKHDYETEGWTQSDARSTLGSMNGNITVSAGNHTNVLGTDMITPRTNRIDIEGASVKVEAGKDIIERKEGHEYKQSGVTIALSTPVTDMAQAAYNSVNRSQQVTNGKLKALYAVKAAEEVGMAVQNVGKVAETLDALRAGNMQNTGTTSSPSMKVSLGYGSQKQTQSSESQSISHQKSTVSTGTLNVKARDERLTFEGVDANAKLMALSGKKGIEIKGVKDEEHQRTENKSEGGSVGAVSYTHLTLPT
;
A
#
# COMPACT_ATOMS: atom_id res chain seq x y z
N SER A 1 6.45 -0.33 -39.24
CA SER A 1 7.27 0.82 -39.67
C SER A 1 7.49 0.82 -41.17
N GLY A 2 7.69 2.01 -41.77
CA GLY A 2 7.93 2.19 -43.20
C GLY A 2 8.36 3.61 -43.51
N LYS A 3 8.73 3.86 -44.83
CA LYS A 3 9.07 5.24 -45.25
C LYS A 3 7.91 6.20 -45.04
N ASN A 4 6.71 5.82 -45.49
CA ASN A 4 5.46 6.50 -45.13
C ASN A 4 4.52 5.43 -44.59
N VAL A 5 3.79 5.78 -43.52
CA VAL A 5 2.81 4.88 -42.93
C VAL A 5 1.43 5.51 -43.11
N VAL A 6 0.51 4.76 -43.67
CA VAL A 6 -0.88 5.21 -43.85
C VAL A 6 -1.81 4.17 -43.26
N LEU A 7 -2.63 4.58 -42.31
CA LEU A 7 -3.75 3.83 -41.75
C LEU A 7 -5.03 4.52 -42.22
N SER A 8 -5.76 3.92 -43.15
CA SER A 8 -6.96 4.54 -43.71
C SER A 8 -8.11 3.55 -43.72
N ALA A 9 -9.27 4.00 -43.28
CA ALA A 9 -10.51 3.25 -43.30
C ALA A 9 -11.66 4.09 -43.80
N GLY A 10 -12.58 3.46 -44.53
CA GLY A 10 -13.83 4.12 -44.98
C GLY A 10 -14.78 4.46 -43.85
N HIS A 11 -14.73 3.71 -42.74
CA HIS A 11 -15.54 3.99 -41.54
C HIS A 11 -14.64 4.30 -40.34
N ASP A 12 -14.21 3.32 -39.54
CA ASP A 12 -13.46 3.54 -38.33
C ASP A 12 -12.03 3.02 -38.41
N VAL A 13 -11.08 3.71 -37.77
CA VAL A 13 -9.76 3.23 -37.39
C VAL A 13 -9.70 3.03 -35.89
N LYS A 14 -9.54 1.78 -35.45
CA LYS A 14 -9.37 1.45 -34.02
C LYS A 14 -8.03 0.76 -33.81
N ALA A 15 -7.19 1.34 -32.99
CA ALA A 15 -5.84 0.88 -32.75
C ALA A 15 -5.50 0.94 -31.25
N LYS A 16 -5.02 -0.17 -30.69
CA LYS A 16 -4.64 -0.26 -29.28
C LYS A 16 -3.23 -0.82 -29.14
N GLY A 17 -2.42 -0.21 -28.27
CA GLY A 17 -1.07 -0.66 -27.99
C GLY A 17 -0.16 -0.71 -29.21
N ILE A 18 -0.37 0.16 -30.21
CA ILE A 18 0.36 0.13 -31.46
C ILE A 18 1.62 0.98 -31.44
N GLN A 19 2.61 0.57 -32.23
CA GLN A 19 3.78 1.37 -32.57
C GLN A 19 3.80 1.62 -34.08
N ALA A 20 3.28 2.77 -34.50
CA ALA A 20 3.28 3.23 -35.87
C ALA A 20 4.39 4.26 -36.07
N ILE A 21 5.50 3.86 -36.71
CA ILE A 21 6.67 4.72 -36.91
C ILE A 21 6.97 4.82 -38.41
N ALA A 22 7.01 6.04 -38.91
CA ALA A 22 7.38 6.39 -40.29
C ALA A 22 8.74 7.07 -40.34
N GLU A 23 9.52 6.83 -41.39
CA GLU A 23 10.69 7.66 -41.69
C GLU A 23 10.27 9.07 -42.05
N ASN A 24 9.22 9.20 -42.87
CA ASN A 24 8.67 10.49 -43.33
C ASN A 24 7.30 10.72 -42.73
N ASN A 25 6.22 10.59 -43.52
CA ASN A 25 4.90 10.99 -43.02
C ASN A 25 4.10 9.80 -42.48
N LEU A 26 3.38 10.06 -41.41
CA LEU A 26 2.41 9.17 -40.81
C LEU A 26 0.99 9.75 -40.98
N HIS A 27 0.10 9.04 -41.65
CA HIS A 27 -1.28 9.43 -41.81
C HIS A 27 -2.21 8.38 -41.18
N VAL A 28 -3.11 8.86 -40.33
CA VAL A 28 -4.22 8.05 -39.80
C VAL A 28 -5.52 8.75 -40.20
N GLN A 29 -6.36 8.07 -40.98
CA GLN A 29 -7.58 8.67 -41.49
C GLN A 29 -8.76 7.70 -41.42
N ALA A 30 -9.90 8.18 -40.94
CA ALA A 30 -11.16 7.44 -40.97
C ALA A 30 -12.29 8.31 -41.53
N GLY A 31 -13.19 7.67 -42.25
CA GLY A 31 -14.41 8.35 -42.73
C GLY A 31 -15.36 8.69 -41.58
N HIS A 32 -15.29 7.97 -40.46
CA HIS A 32 -16.10 8.21 -39.26
C HIS A 32 -15.22 8.44 -38.04
N ASP A 33 -14.79 7.42 -37.29
CA ASP A 33 -14.06 7.59 -36.05
C ASP A 33 -12.60 7.13 -36.12
N VAL A 34 -11.70 7.84 -35.42
CA VAL A 34 -10.34 7.42 -35.13
C VAL A 34 -10.19 7.25 -33.62
N ASP A 35 -9.94 6.01 -33.19
CA ASP A 35 -9.68 5.66 -31.80
C ASP A 35 -8.26 5.06 -31.71
N ILE A 36 -7.34 5.80 -31.09
CA ILE A 36 -5.98 5.35 -30.80
C ILE A 36 -5.80 5.32 -29.30
N ALA A 37 -5.59 4.15 -28.75
CA ALA A 37 -5.53 3.99 -27.31
C ALA A 37 -4.32 3.14 -26.87
N ALA A 38 -3.86 3.35 -25.64
CA ALA A 38 -3.07 2.34 -24.96
C ALA A 38 -3.89 1.06 -24.83
N ASP A 39 -3.24 -0.08 -24.91
CA ASP A 39 -3.86 -1.35 -24.53
C ASP A 39 -3.81 -1.51 -23.00
N THR A 40 -4.52 -2.49 -22.48
CA THR A 40 -4.58 -2.73 -21.04
C THR A 40 -3.99 -4.09 -20.72
N ASN A 41 -2.86 -4.10 -20.03
CA ASN A 41 -2.30 -5.30 -19.43
C ASN A 41 -3.04 -5.61 -18.14
N HIS A 42 -3.34 -6.89 -17.93
CA HIS A 42 -3.95 -7.37 -16.71
C HIS A 42 -3.04 -8.41 -16.06
N PHE A 43 -2.80 -8.27 -14.77
CA PHE A 43 -2.08 -9.26 -13.98
C PHE A 43 -2.77 -9.51 -12.66
N LYS A 44 -2.65 -10.74 -12.17
CA LYS A 44 -3.15 -11.15 -10.88
C LYS A 44 -2.16 -12.09 -10.20
N ASN A 45 -1.69 -11.70 -9.02
CA ASN A 45 -0.81 -12.49 -8.18
C ASN A 45 -1.50 -12.80 -6.87
N LYS A 46 -1.46 -14.07 -6.47
CA LYS A 46 -1.99 -14.52 -5.18
C LYS A 46 -0.96 -15.38 -4.48
N ARG A 47 -0.67 -15.06 -3.23
CA ARG A 47 0.21 -15.83 -2.36
C ARG A 47 -0.49 -16.10 -1.05
N VAL A 48 -0.46 -17.34 -0.62
CA VAL A 48 -1.00 -17.78 0.67
C VAL A 48 0.09 -18.54 1.41
N GLU A 49 0.43 -18.08 2.59
CA GLU A 49 1.38 -18.77 3.48
C GLU A 49 0.67 -19.15 4.75
N THR A 50 0.83 -20.40 5.16
CA THR A 50 0.29 -20.91 6.42
C THR A 50 1.37 -21.63 7.18
N LYS A 51 1.63 -21.19 8.42
CA LYS A 51 2.55 -21.83 9.35
C LYS A 51 1.76 -22.33 10.55
N LYS A 52 1.88 -23.63 10.84
CA LYS A 52 1.29 -24.24 12.03
C LYS A 52 2.41 -24.81 12.91
N THR A 53 2.34 -24.54 14.20
CA THR A 53 3.30 -25.03 15.18
C THR A 53 2.51 -25.58 16.37
N SER A 54 2.88 -26.77 16.85
CA SER A 54 2.32 -27.36 18.07
C SER A 54 3.48 -27.74 18.98
N GLY A 55 3.32 -27.52 20.26
CA GLY A 55 4.35 -27.82 21.26
C GLY A 55 4.38 -26.83 22.41
N VAL A 56 5.57 -26.57 22.91
CA VAL A 56 5.81 -25.63 24.00
C VAL A 56 6.41 -24.37 23.41
N PHE A 57 5.83 -23.21 23.70
CA PHE A 57 6.35 -21.92 23.29
C PHE A 57 6.30 -20.89 24.41
N THR A 58 7.20 -19.95 24.36
CA THR A 58 7.30 -18.83 25.31
C THR A 58 6.93 -17.55 24.60
N ASP A 59 6.01 -16.78 25.17
CA ASP A 59 5.54 -15.49 24.62
C ASP A 59 6.24 -14.29 25.29
N GLY A 60 7.53 -14.43 25.61
CA GLY A 60 8.38 -13.33 26.10
C GLY A 60 8.31 -13.01 27.60
N GLY A 61 7.60 -13.82 28.42
CA GLY A 61 7.54 -13.70 29.88
C GLY A 61 8.16 -14.91 30.60
N ILE A 62 8.12 -14.92 31.93
CA ILE A 62 8.47 -16.12 32.72
C ILE A 62 7.26 -17.04 32.73
N GLY A 63 7.04 -17.72 31.61
CA GLY A 63 5.96 -18.67 31.43
C GLY A 63 6.10 -19.40 30.12
N PHE A 64 5.30 -20.45 29.96
CA PHE A 64 5.24 -21.19 28.70
C PHE A 64 3.80 -21.62 28.42
N THR A 65 3.52 -21.74 27.14
CA THR A 65 2.23 -22.26 26.63
C THR A 65 2.45 -23.60 25.97
N VAL A 66 1.69 -24.58 26.34
CA VAL A 66 1.62 -25.86 25.65
C VAL A 66 0.34 -25.88 24.82
N GLY A 67 0.47 -25.91 23.51
CA GLY A 67 -0.70 -25.79 22.65
C GLY A 67 -0.39 -25.77 21.16
N SER A 68 -1.23 -25.08 20.40
CA SER A 68 -1.09 -24.89 18.97
C SER A 68 -1.15 -23.41 18.59
N LYS A 69 -0.36 -23.07 17.59
CA LYS A 69 -0.25 -21.74 17.00
C LYS A 69 -0.39 -21.85 15.48
N SER A 70 -1.19 -21.00 14.87
CA SER A 70 -1.37 -20.93 13.43
C SER A 70 -1.25 -19.48 12.98
N GLU A 71 -0.38 -19.25 12.02
CA GLU A 71 -0.21 -17.96 11.34
C GLU A 71 -0.57 -18.16 9.87
N LYS A 72 -1.41 -17.32 9.33
CA LYS A 72 -1.78 -17.31 7.91
C LYS A 72 -1.62 -15.92 7.35
N HIS A 73 -0.87 -15.83 6.26
CA HIS A 73 -0.73 -14.62 5.46
C HIS A 73 -1.33 -14.84 4.10
N ASP A 74 -2.27 -14.01 3.72
CA ASP A 74 -2.87 -13.94 2.40
C ASP A 74 -2.43 -12.63 1.75
N TYR A 75 -1.89 -12.71 0.54
CA TYR A 75 -1.52 -11.55 -0.26
C TYR A 75 -2.09 -11.71 -1.67
N GLU A 76 -2.85 -10.72 -2.12
CA GLU A 76 -3.38 -10.68 -3.48
C GLU A 76 -3.12 -9.29 -4.08
N THR A 77 -2.55 -9.27 -5.28
CA THR A 77 -2.39 -8.05 -6.06
C THR A 77 -3.00 -8.28 -7.42
N GLU A 78 -3.86 -7.37 -7.83
CA GLU A 78 -4.49 -7.36 -9.15
C GLU A 78 -4.28 -5.99 -9.78
N GLY A 79 -3.91 -5.96 -11.06
CA GLY A 79 -3.63 -4.70 -11.71
C GLY A 79 -4.04 -4.69 -13.17
N TRP A 80 -4.52 -3.52 -13.61
CA TRP A 80 -4.82 -3.16 -14.98
C TRP A 80 -3.96 -1.97 -15.33
N THR A 81 -2.98 -2.17 -16.22
CA THR A 81 -1.98 -1.14 -16.53
C THR A 81 -2.00 -0.78 -18.02
N GLN A 82 -2.01 0.49 -18.31
CA GLN A 82 -1.89 1.06 -19.64
C GLN A 82 -0.51 1.70 -19.88
N SER A 83 0.24 1.98 -18.81
CA SER A 83 1.59 2.56 -18.88
C SER A 83 2.56 1.73 -19.69
N ASP A 84 2.48 0.40 -19.59
CA ASP A 84 3.37 -0.54 -20.28
C ASP A 84 2.86 -0.93 -21.67
N ALA A 85 1.65 -0.53 -22.04
CA ALA A 85 1.00 -0.88 -23.29
C ALA A 85 0.56 0.35 -24.10
N ARG A 86 1.33 1.45 -24.00
CA ARG A 86 1.06 2.71 -24.68
C ARG A 86 1.11 2.59 -26.19
N SER A 87 0.29 3.35 -26.88
CA SER A 87 0.42 3.54 -28.31
C SER A 87 1.49 4.61 -28.60
N THR A 88 2.20 4.44 -29.69
CA THR A 88 3.18 5.42 -30.17
C THR A 88 2.95 5.70 -31.65
N LEU A 89 2.77 6.97 -31.98
CA LEU A 89 2.75 7.48 -33.33
C LEU A 89 4.02 8.32 -33.53
N GLY A 90 4.92 7.87 -34.40
CA GLY A 90 6.22 8.52 -34.61
C GLY A 90 6.46 8.85 -36.07
N SER A 91 7.10 9.99 -36.31
CA SER A 91 7.72 10.32 -37.58
C SER A 91 9.15 10.80 -37.36
N MET A 92 10.12 10.26 -38.11
CA MET A 92 11.53 10.60 -37.95
C MET A 92 11.90 11.90 -38.67
N ASN A 93 11.32 12.15 -39.85
CA ASN A 93 11.68 13.30 -40.68
C ASN A 93 10.46 14.05 -41.25
N GLY A 94 9.23 13.58 -41.00
CA GLY A 94 8.01 14.13 -41.57
C GLY A 94 6.96 14.50 -40.53
N ASN A 95 5.74 14.60 -41.00
CA ASN A 95 4.59 15.04 -40.20
C ASN A 95 3.73 13.85 -39.78
N ILE A 96 2.94 14.07 -38.72
CA ILE A 96 1.86 13.18 -38.33
C ILE A 96 0.54 13.89 -38.59
N THR A 97 -0.39 13.18 -39.24
CA THR A 97 -1.76 13.67 -39.45
C THR A 97 -2.73 12.60 -38.97
N VAL A 98 -3.64 13.01 -38.09
CA VAL A 98 -4.72 12.18 -37.59
C VAL A 98 -6.03 12.88 -37.90
N SER A 99 -6.89 12.27 -38.74
CA SER A 99 -8.15 12.90 -39.13
C SER A 99 -9.33 11.93 -39.13
N ALA A 100 -10.44 12.37 -38.57
CA ALA A 100 -11.69 11.65 -38.55
C ALA A 100 -12.83 12.49 -39.14
N GLY A 101 -13.75 11.83 -39.79
CA GLY A 101 -15.00 12.47 -40.22
C GLY A 101 -15.83 12.91 -39.02
N ASN A 102 -15.82 12.14 -37.93
CA ASN A 102 -16.58 12.36 -36.69
C ASN A 102 -15.65 12.53 -35.50
N HIS A 103 -15.40 11.52 -34.68
CA HIS A 103 -14.61 11.66 -33.46
C HIS A 103 -13.15 11.26 -33.65
N THR A 104 -12.22 12.04 -33.09
CA THR A 104 -10.82 11.67 -32.92
C THR A 104 -10.53 11.53 -31.44
N ASN A 105 -10.32 10.28 -30.96
CA ASN A 105 -10.00 9.95 -29.59
C ASN A 105 -8.58 9.40 -29.51
N VAL A 106 -7.77 9.98 -28.63
CA VAL A 106 -6.37 9.60 -28.38
C VAL A 106 -6.18 9.41 -26.89
N LEU A 107 -5.88 8.18 -26.45
CA LEU A 107 -5.76 7.85 -25.04
C LEU A 107 -4.44 7.15 -24.74
N GLY A 108 -3.69 7.64 -23.76
CA GLY A 108 -2.43 7.01 -23.32
C GLY A 108 -1.40 6.83 -24.44
N THR A 109 -1.30 7.80 -25.33
CA THR A 109 -0.54 7.72 -26.59
C THR A 109 0.57 8.76 -26.62
N ASP A 110 1.73 8.35 -27.17
CA ASP A 110 2.85 9.25 -27.44
C ASP A 110 2.87 9.60 -28.93
N MET A 111 2.84 10.89 -29.25
CA MET A 111 2.97 11.40 -30.61
C MET A 111 4.24 12.23 -30.73
N ILE A 112 5.17 11.80 -31.60
CA ILE A 112 6.51 12.36 -31.64
C ILE A 112 6.95 12.64 -33.07
N THR A 113 7.31 13.91 -33.32
CA THR A 113 8.02 14.33 -34.54
C THR A 113 9.19 15.25 -34.19
N PRO A 114 10.16 15.45 -35.11
CA PRO A 114 11.17 16.48 -34.94
C PRO A 114 10.58 17.87 -34.76
N ARG A 115 11.33 18.73 -34.10
CA ARG A 115 10.89 20.12 -33.82
C ARG A 115 10.83 21.03 -35.07
N THR A 116 11.11 20.53 -36.25
CA THR A 116 10.95 21.18 -37.55
C THR A 116 9.63 20.82 -38.23
N ASN A 117 8.94 19.82 -37.72
CA ASN A 117 7.78 19.19 -38.33
C ASN A 117 6.50 19.48 -37.50
N ARG A 118 5.36 18.95 -37.97
CA ARG A 118 4.08 19.24 -37.35
C ARG A 118 3.28 17.96 -37.05
N ILE A 119 2.38 18.10 -36.12
CA ILE A 119 1.32 17.15 -35.82
C ILE A 119 0.00 17.87 -36.00
N ASP A 120 -0.85 17.30 -36.87
CA ASP A 120 -2.19 17.81 -37.15
C ASP A 120 -3.20 16.76 -36.67
N ILE A 121 -4.14 17.17 -35.83
CA ILE A 121 -5.23 16.32 -35.30
C ILE A 121 -6.55 17.01 -35.59
N GLU A 122 -7.45 16.31 -36.29
CA GLU A 122 -8.72 16.88 -36.69
C GLU A 122 -9.87 15.86 -36.54
N GLY A 123 -11.04 16.35 -36.13
CA GLY A 123 -12.30 15.60 -36.05
C GLY A 123 -13.47 16.55 -35.88
N ALA A 124 -14.72 16.05 -35.96
CA ALA A 124 -15.88 16.81 -35.49
C ALA A 124 -15.74 17.11 -33.99
N SER A 125 -15.30 16.13 -33.18
CA SER A 125 -14.74 16.32 -31.85
C SER A 125 -13.32 15.77 -31.76
N VAL A 126 -12.50 16.33 -30.88
CA VAL A 126 -11.16 15.81 -30.60
C VAL A 126 -10.98 15.67 -29.09
N LYS A 127 -10.61 14.49 -28.65
CA LYS A 127 -10.31 14.18 -27.27
C LYS A 127 -8.95 13.51 -27.14
N VAL A 128 -8.07 14.09 -26.31
CA VAL A 128 -6.77 13.52 -25.98
C VAL A 128 -6.71 13.32 -24.49
N GLU A 129 -6.47 12.08 -24.04
CA GLU A 129 -6.55 11.71 -22.64
C GLU A 129 -5.32 10.95 -22.18
N ALA A 130 -5.06 11.04 -20.87
CA ALA A 130 -4.09 10.19 -20.20
C ALA A 130 -4.58 8.73 -20.17
N GLY A 131 -3.64 7.80 -20.26
CA GLY A 131 -3.88 6.42 -19.84
C GLY A 131 -3.92 6.32 -18.32
N LYS A 132 -4.43 5.21 -17.78
CA LYS A 132 -4.50 4.97 -16.34
C LYS A 132 -4.07 3.56 -15.96
N ASP A 133 -3.43 3.47 -14.81
CA ASP A 133 -3.12 2.22 -14.14
C ASP A 133 -3.96 2.11 -12.89
N ILE A 134 -4.56 0.95 -12.66
CA ILE A 134 -5.33 0.63 -11.47
C ILE A 134 -4.66 -0.58 -10.82
N ILE A 135 -4.25 -0.44 -9.56
CA ILE A 135 -3.64 -1.52 -8.80
C ILE A 135 -4.42 -1.72 -7.52
N GLU A 136 -4.94 -2.91 -7.33
CA GLU A 136 -5.61 -3.35 -6.12
C GLU A 136 -4.72 -4.31 -5.35
N ARG A 137 -4.58 -4.09 -4.05
CA ARG A 137 -3.84 -4.96 -3.14
C ARG A 137 -4.73 -5.33 -1.98
N LYS A 138 -4.73 -6.63 -1.66
CA LYS A 138 -5.41 -7.18 -0.48
C LYS A 138 -4.40 -7.98 0.31
N GLU A 139 -4.29 -7.66 1.56
CA GLU A 139 -3.40 -8.33 2.50
C GLU A 139 -4.20 -8.78 3.71
N GLY A 140 -4.07 -10.04 4.07
CA GLY A 140 -4.70 -10.64 5.24
C GLY A 140 -3.66 -11.32 6.12
N HIS A 141 -3.74 -11.07 7.42
CA HIS A 141 -2.98 -11.78 8.43
C HIS A 141 -3.93 -12.35 9.47
N GLU A 142 -3.92 -13.66 9.65
CA GLU A 142 -4.66 -14.33 10.70
C GLU A 142 -3.67 -15.04 11.63
N TYR A 143 -3.77 -14.74 12.91
CA TYR A 143 -3.05 -15.41 13.98
C TYR A 143 -4.06 -16.10 14.88
N LYS A 144 -3.83 -17.38 15.15
CA LYS A 144 -4.61 -18.17 16.11
C LYS A 144 -3.66 -18.87 17.07
N GLN A 145 -3.97 -18.81 18.34
CA GLN A 145 -3.27 -19.56 19.39
C GLN A 145 -4.28 -20.17 20.33
N SER A 146 -4.04 -21.40 20.74
CA SER A 146 -4.82 -22.06 21.78
C SER A 146 -3.92 -23.00 22.60
N GLY A 147 -4.14 -23.04 23.89
CA GLY A 147 -3.35 -23.94 24.75
C GLY A 147 -3.48 -23.65 26.23
N VAL A 148 -2.73 -24.45 26.99
CA VAL A 148 -2.56 -24.28 28.44
C VAL A 148 -1.34 -23.44 28.68
N THR A 149 -1.52 -22.30 29.35
CA THR A 149 -0.44 -21.39 29.72
C THR A 149 -0.13 -21.52 31.20
N ILE A 150 1.12 -21.72 31.52
CA ILE A 150 1.66 -21.63 32.88
C ILE A 150 2.55 -20.39 32.92
N ALA A 151 2.16 -19.41 33.70
CA ALA A 151 2.93 -18.19 33.87
C ALA A 151 3.29 -17.95 35.33
N LEU A 152 4.54 -17.58 35.54
CA LEU A 152 5.05 -17.12 36.81
C LEU A 152 5.15 -15.59 36.73
N SER A 153 4.43 -14.87 37.56
CA SER A 153 4.56 -13.42 37.62
C SER A 153 5.01 -12.97 38.99
N THR A 154 5.90 -12.00 38.99
CA THR A 154 6.31 -11.23 40.14
C THR A 154 6.02 -9.74 39.85
N PRO A 155 5.91 -8.87 40.84
CA PRO A 155 5.70 -7.44 40.57
C PRO A 155 6.76 -6.83 39.62
N VAL A 156 7.98 -7.39 39.64
CA VAL A 156 9.07 -6.94 38.76
C VAL A 156 8.87 -7.38 37.32
N THR A 157 8.43 -8.63 37.10
CA THR A 157 8.18 -9.16 35.74
C THR A 157 7.00 -8.49 35.08
N ASP A 158 5.93 -8.20 35.82
CA ASP A 158 4.75 -7.50 35.33
C ASP A 158 5.10 -6.06 34.88
N MET A 159 5.93 -5.33 35.64
CA MET A 159 6.41 -3.98 35.27
C MET A 159 7.36 -4.00 34.06
N ALA A 160 8.26 -4.97 33.99
CA ALA A 160 9.16 -5.12 32.82
C ALA A 160 8.37 -5.42 31.54
N GLN A 161 7.33 -6.24 31.63
CA GLN A 161 6.44 -6.54 30.50
C GLN A 161 5.62 -5.31 30.09
N ALA A 162 5.13 -4.51 31.03
CA ALA A 162 4.43 -3.27 30.75
C ALA A 162 5.33 -2.26 30.04
N ALA A 163 6.59 -2.10 30.49
CA ALA A 163 7.58 -1.25 29.85
C ALA A 163 7.88 -1.69 28.42
N TYR A 164 8.06 -3.00 28.19
CA TYR A 164 8.29 -3.57 26.86
C TYR A 164 7.09 -3.31 25.92
N ASN A 165 5.87 -3.50 26.40
CA ASN A 165 4.66 -3.22 25.64
C ASN A 165 4.54 -1.74 25.29
N SER A 166 4.91 -0.84 26.19
CA SER A 166 4.88 0.62 25.98
C SER A 166 5.91 1.05 24.94
N VAL A 167 7.11 0.45 24.94
CA VAL A 167 8.13 0.67 23.91
C VAL A 167 7.64 0.20 22.54
N ASN A 168 7.09 -1.01 22.45
CA ASN A 168 6.56 -1.54 21.19
C ASN A 168 5.43 -0.66 20.63
N ARG A 169 4.52 -0.20 21.48
CA ARG A 169 3.46 0.74 21.05
C ARG A 169 4.02 2.06 20.58
N SER A 170 5.06 2.58 21.23
CA SER A 170 5.76 3.79 20.79
C SER A 170 6.31 3.66 19.36
N GLN A 171 6.79 2.50 18.97
CA GLN A 171 7.34 2.26 17.62
C GLN A 171 6.24 2.12 16.55
N GLN A 172 5.05 1.66 16.94
CA GLN A 172 3.93 1.42 16.01
C GLN A 172 3.08 2.68 15.73
N VAL A 173 3.29 3.76 16.48
CA VAL A 173 2.50 4.98 16.35
C VAL A 173 3.21 6.00 15.46
N THR A 174 2.52 6.50 14.44
CA THR A 174 3.02 7.52 13.51
C THR A 174 2.95 8.95 14.06
N ASN A 175 2.07 9.21 15.03
CA ASN A 175 1.92 10.53 15.63
C ASN A 175 3.05 10.81 16.62
N GLY A 176 3.92 11.81 16.33
CA GLY A 176 5.09 12.14 17.12
C GLY A 176 4.81 12.50 18.59
N LYS A 177 3.70 13.16 18.91
CA LYS A 177 3.33 13.49 20.29
C LYS A 177 2.92 12.25 21.08
N LEU A 178 2.16 11.35 20.44
CA LEU A 178 1.73 10.10 21.05
C LEU A 178 2.91 9.13 21.22
N LYS A 179 3.84 9.13 20.27
CA LYS A 179 5.10 8.38 20.37
C LYS A 179 5.93 8.83 21.59
N ALA A 180 6.09 10.13 21.77
CA ALA A 180 6.79 10.69 22.93
C ALA A 180 6.11 10.32 24.26
N LEU A 181 4.77 10.33 24.30
CA LEU A 181 4.00 9.96 25.49
C LEU A 181 4.22 8.48 25.89
N TYR A 182 4.22 7.56 24.92
CA TYR A 182 4.53 6.15 25.18
C TYR A 182 5.97 5.93 25.60
N ALA A 183 6.92 6.72 25.09
CA ALA A 183 8.32 6.64 25.52
C ALA A 183 8.50 7.10 26.98
N VAL A 184 7.82 8.18 27.38
CA VAL A 184 7.80 8.65 28.79
C VAL A 184 7.20 7.59 29.70
N LYS A 185 6.05 7.02 29.31
CA LYS A 185 5.39 5.95 30.06
C LYS A 185 6.30 4.73 30.25
N ALA A 186 6.99 4.31 29.18
CA ALA A 186 7.94 3.19 29.25
C ALA A 186 9.09 3.49 30.23
N ALA A 187 9.63 4.72 30.23
CA ALA A 187 10.68 5.14 31.16
C ALA A 187 10.24 5.11 32.62
N GLU A 188 9.00 5.54 32.89
CA GLU A 188 8.40 5.45 34.24
C GLU A 188 8.21 4.00 34.70
N GLU A 189 7.75 3.11 33.82
CA GLU A 189 7.55 1.69 34.10
C GLU A 189 8.89 0.98 34.35
N VAL A 190 9.94 1.32 33.60
CA VAL A 190 11.30 0.83 33.86
C VAL A 190 11.84 1.34 35.18
N GLY A 191 11.63 2.62 35.50
CA GLY A 191 12.04 3.21 36.79
C GLY A 191 11.42 2.49 37.98
N MET A 192 10.11 2.19 37.91
CA MET A 192 9.40 1.41 38.93
C MET A 192 9.91 -0.03 39.02
N ALA A 193 10.21 -0.68 37.89
CA ALA A 193 10.76 -2.02 37.87
C ALA A 193 12.14 -2.06 38.54
N VAL A 194 13.02 -1.12 38.23
CA VAL A 194 14.40 -1.05 38.84
C VAL A 194 14.34 -0.86 40.36
N GLN A 195 13.44 0.01 40.87
CA GLN A 195 13.26 0.18 42.30
C GLN A 195 12.77 -1.10 43.01
N ASN A 196 11.95 -1.91 42.35
CA ASN A 196 11.46 -3.16 42.90
C ASN A 196 12.46 -4.31 42.78
N VAL A 197 13.35 -4.29 41.77
CA VAL A 197 14.45 -5.28 41.66
C VAL A 197 15.42 -5.19 42.85
N GLY A 198 15.76 -3.99 43.31
CA GLY A 198 16.59 -3.80 44.51
C GLY A 198 15.95 -4.49 45.73
N LYS A 199 14.65 -4.28 45.97
CA LYS A 199 13.93 -4.92 47.10
C LYS A 199 13.84 -6.44 46.99
N VAL A 200 13.66 -6.98 45.79
CA VAL A 200 13.68 -8.43 45.56
C VAL A 200 15.06 -9.03 45.76
N ALA A 201 16.11 -8.33 45.30
CA ALA A 201 17.48 -8.77 45.51
C ALA A 201 17.87 -8.80 46.99
N GLU A 202 17.52 -7.75 47.75
CA GLU A 202 17.72 -7.72 49.20
C GLU A 202 16.99 -8.85 49.94
N THR A 203 15.76 -9.18 49.48
CA THR A 203 14.98 -10.26 50.07
C THR A 203 15.58 -11.65 49.72
N LEU A 204 16.07 -11.83 48.50
CA LEU A 204 16.76 -13.06 48.08
C LEU A 204 18.10 -13.25 48.81
N ASP A 205 18.87 -12.19 49.04
CA ASP A 205 20.10 -12.22 49.79
C ASP A 205 19.86 -12.51 51.28
N ALA A 206 18.81 -11.97 51.87
CA ALA A 206 18.38 -12.27 53.24
C ALA A 206 17.95 -13.75 53.40
N LEU A 207 17.24 -14.29 52.43
CA LEU A 207 16.87 -15.72 52.36
C LEU A 207 18.10 -16.62 52.24
N ARG A 208 19.10 -16.23 51.44
CA ARG A 208 20.33 -16.97 51.17
C ARG A 208 21.29 -16.96 52.38
N ALA A 209 21.26 -15.88 53.15
CA ALA A 209 22.07 -15.71 54.37
C ALA A 209 21.44 -16.34 55.60
N GLY A 210 20.26 -16.94 55.52
CA GLY A 210 19.56 -17.52 56.67
C GLY A 210 19.15 -16.53 57.74
N ASN A 211 19.21 -15.24 57.46
CA ASN A 211 18.98 -14.14 58.40
C ASN A 211 17.58 -13.56 58.21
N MET A 212 16.58 -14.28 58.70
CA MET A 212 15.18 -13.90 58.57
C MET A 212 14.63 -13.00 59.67
N GLN A 213 15.46 -12.42 60.52
CA GLN A 213 15.03 -11.59 61.65
C GLN A 213 15.34 -10.12 61.40
N ASN A 214 14.56 -9.40 60.73
CA ASN A 214 14.55 -7.93 60.69
C ASN A 214 14.64 -7.29 59.28
N THR A 215 13.77 -7.62 58.41
CA THR A 215 13.43 -6.66 57.38
C THR A 215 12.03 -6.12 57.68
N GLY A 216 11.99 -4.95 58.30
CA GLY A 216 10.77 -4.22 58.69
C GLY A 216 10.01 -3.63 57.49
N THR A 217 9.86 -4.35 56.40
CA THR A 217 9.07 -4.01 55.24
C THR A 217 7.95 -5.03 55.07
N THR A 218 6.76 -4.60 55.31
CA THR A 218 5.46 -5.32 55.27
C THR A 218 5.01 -5.73 53.83
N SER A 219 5.89 -5.93 52.89
CA SER A 219 5.56 -6.45 51.56
C SER A 219 6.42 -7.66 51.22
N SER A 220 5.93 -8.83 51.66
CA SER A 220 6.49 -10.11 51.19
C SER A 220 6.35 -10.15 49.65
N PRO A 221 7.41 -10.54 48.91
CA PRO A 221 7.31 -10.74 47.48
C PRO A 221 6.36 -11.92 47.22
N SER A 222 5.13 -11.64 46.86
CA SER A 222 4.17 -12.66 46.48
C SER A 222 4.51 -13.16 45.09
N MET A 223 4.92 -14.41 44.99
CA MET A 223 5.02 -15.10 43.70
C MET A 223 3.61 -15.58 43.31
N LYS A 224 3.20 -15.23 42.12
CA LYS A 224 1.91 -15.61 41.55
C LYS A 224 2.17 -16.65 40.45
N VAL A 225 1.64 -17.83 40.64
CA VAL A 225 1.60 -18.87 39.63
C VAL A 225 0.20 -18.89 39.04
N SER A 226 0.08 -18.66 37.75
CA SER A 226 -1.18 -18.73 37.03
C SER A 226 -1.16 -19.92 36.08
N LEU A 227 -2.23 -20.71 36.11
CA LEU A 227 -2.52 -21.76 35.16
C LEU A 227 -3.79 -21.37 34.44
N GLY A 228 -3.73 -21.23 33.12
CA GLY A 228 -4.89 -20.86 32.33
C GLY A 228 -4.98 -21.71 31.05
N TYR A 229 -6.20 -21.95 30.61
CA TYR A 229 -6.47 -22.43 29.26
C TYR A 229 -7.14 -21.28 28.49
N GLY A 230 -6.61 -20.98 27.31
CA GLY A 230 -7.15 -19.89 26.52
C GLY A 230 -7.02 -20.10 25.02
N SER A 231 -7.81 -19.33 24.29
CA SER A 231 -7.68 -19.20 22.84
C SER A 231 -7.66 -17.72 22.48
N GLN A 232 -6.84 -17.40 21.51
CA GLN A 232 -6.74 -16.04 20.94
C GLN A 232 -6.77 -16.14 19.42
N LYS A 233 -7.53 -15.25 18.82
CA LYS A 233 -7.55 -15.04 17.37
C LYS A 233 -7.37 -13.56 17.08
N GLN A 234 -6.42 -13.26 16.23
CA GLN A 234 -6.22 -11.92 15.69
C GLN A 234 -6.33 -11.99 14.19
N THR A 235 -7.06 -11.05 13.61
CA THR A 235 -7.21 -10.93 12.15
C THR A 235 -6.94 -9.48 11.80
N GLN A 236 -6.03 -9.30 10.86
CA GLN A 236 -5.75 -8.01 10.25
C GLN A 236 -6.00 -8.13 8.75
N SER A 237 -6.76 -7.22 8.19
CA SER A 237 -6.94 -7.09 6.74
C SER A 237 -6.63 -5.67 6.31
N SER A 238 -5.96 -5.55 5.19
CA SER A 238 -5.67 -4.29 4.53
C SER A 238 -6.06 -4.41 3.06
N GLU A 239 -6.83 -3.46 2.60
CA GLU A 239 -7.19 -3.31 1.20
C GLU A 239 -6.72 -1.95 0.73
N SER A 240 -6.03 -1.88 -0.41
CA SER A 240 -5.66 -0.62 -1.03
C SER A 240 -5.94 -0.65 -2.53
N GLN A 241 -6.43 0.47 -3.04
CA GLN A 241 -6.59 0.72 -4.47
C GLN A 241 -5.82 1.99 -4.81
N SER A 242 -4.94 1.88 -5.80
CA SER A 242 -4.17 3.00 -6.34
C SER A 242 -4.57 3.20 -7.80
N ILE A 243 -4.91 4.42 -8.16
CA ILE A 243 -5.18 4.85 -9.53
C ILE A 243 -4.14 5.90 -9.87
N SER A 244 -3.30 5.62 -10.85
CA SER A 244 -2.31 6.57 -11.36
C SER A 244 -2.52 6.82 -12.85
N HIS A 245 -2.24 8.04 -13.28
CA HIS A 245 -2.46 8.48 -14.65
C HIS A 245 -1.13 8.68 -15.39
N GLN A 246 -1.07 8.10 -16.58
CA GLN A 246 0.06 8.25 -17.49
C GLN A 246 -0.31 9.22 -18.62
N LYS A 247 0.22 10.44 -18.54
CA LYS A 247 -0.10 11.50 -19.49
C LYS A 247 0.19 11.06 -20.93
N SER A 248 -0.71 11.42 -21.84
CA SER A 248 -0.39 11.39 -23.27
C SER A 248 0.61 12.48 -23.62
N THR A 249 1.63 12.13 -24.40
CA THR A 249 2.70 13.08 -24.78
C THR A 249 2.59 13.47 -26.24
N VAL A 250 2.76 14.76 -26.51
CA VAL A 250 2.84 15.29 -27.86
C VAL A 250 4.11 16.14 -27.97
N SER A 251 5.07 15.71 -28.80
CA SER A 251 6.32 16.42 -29.01
C SER A 251 6.51 16.74 -30.49
N THR A 252 6.56 18.01 -30.85
CA THR A 252 6.61 18.46 -32.25
C THR A 252 7.14 19.90 -32.37
N GLY A 253 7.33 20.36 -33.60
CA GLY A 253 7.57 21.78 -33.89
C GLY A 253 6.27 22.58 -33.87
N THR A 254 5.25 22.09 -34.56
CA THR A 254 3.93 22.72 -34.62
C THR A 254 2.85 21.72 -34.30
N LEU A 255 1.98 22.03 -33.36
CA LEU A 255 0.81 21.26 -33.02
C LEU A 255 -0.46 22.01 -33.44
N ASN A 256 -1.21 21.43 -34.35
CA ASN A 256 -2.52 21.93 -34.74
C ASN A 256 -3.58 20.92 -34.31
N VAL A 257 -4.55 21.34 -33.50
CA VAL A 257 -5.66 20.50 -33.09
C VAL A 257 -6.97 21.21 -33.33
N LYS A 258 -7.87 20.57 -34.10
CA LYS A 258 -9.11 21.20 -34.53
C LYS A 258 -10.32 20.28 -34.34
N ALA A 259 -11.21 20.69 -33.47
CA ALA A 259 -12.55 20.11 -33.36
C ALA A 259 -13.53 20.97 -34.16
N ARG A 260 -13.98 20.45 -35.34
CA ARG A 260 -14.74 21.22 -36.31
C ARG A 260 -16.13 21.60 -35.85
N ASP A 261 -16.79 20.73 -35.09
CA ASP A 261 -18.22 20.86 -34.76
C ASP A 261 -18.49 20.86 -33.26
N GLU A 262 -17.62 20.21 -32.48
CA GLU A 262 -17.79 19.99 -31.07
C GLU A 262 -16.64 20.63 -30.24
N ARG A 263 -16.42 20.10 -29.07
CA ARG A 263 -15.38 20.53 -28.13
C ARG A 263 -14.04 19.85 -28.42
N LEU A 264 -12.97 20.56 -28.19
CA LEU A 264 -11.64 20.03 -28.03
C LEU A 264 -11.38 19.77 -26.54
N THR A 265 -11.01 18.56 -26.17
CA THR A 265 -10.69 18.19 -24.77
C THR A 265 -9.28 17.64 -24.67
N PHE A 266 -8.48 18.23 -23.81
CA PHE A 266 -7.20 17.69 -23.33
C PHE A 266 -7.33 17.34 -21.86
N GLU A 267 -7.10 16.09 -21.50
CA GLU A 267 -7.15 15.62 -20.13
C GLU A 267 -5.88 14.81 -19.80
N GLY A 268 -5.00 15.37 -18.97
CA GLY A 268 -3.71 14.75 -18.66
C GLY A 268 -2.80 14.62 -19.89
N VAL A 269 -2.62 15.71 -20.62
CA VAL A 269 -1.76 15.78 -21.82
C VAL A 269 -0.53 16.62 -21.52
N ASP A 270 0.63 16.13 -21.92
CA ASP A 270 1.88 16.87 -21.95
C ASP A 270 2.23 17.24 -23.39
N ALA A 271 1.92 18.47 -23.80
CA ALA A 271 2.15 18.96 -25.15
C ALA A 271 3.35 19.90 -25.18
N ASN A 272 4.39 19.52 -25.92
CA ASN A 272 5.60 20.28 -26.10
C ASN A 272 5.79 20.64 -27.58
N ALA A 273 5.42 21.86 -27.96
CA ALA A 273 5.52 22.36 -29.31
C ALA A 273 6.08 23.80 -29.31
N LYS A 274 6.78 24.19 -30.40
CA LYS A 274 7.21 25.59 -30.60
C LYS A 274 6.02 26.51 -30.91
N LEU A 275 5.06 25.98 -31.67
CA LEU A 275 3.80 26.63 -31.98
C LEU A 275 2.64 25.67 -31.71
N MET A 276 1.62 26.19 -31.05
CA MET A 276 0.41 25.40 -30.76
C MET A 276 -0.83 26.18 -31.17
N ALA A 277 -1.63 25.61 -32.06
CA ALA A 277 -2.90 26.15 -32.49
C ALA A 277 -4.02 25.15 -32.09
N LEU A 278 -4.83 25.52 -31.13
CA LEU A 278 -5.94 24.73 -30.62
C LEU A 278 -7.26 25.41 -30.99
N SER A 279 -8.19 24.67 -31.59
CA SER A 279 -9.49 25.17 -31.99
C SER A 279 -10.60 24.17 -31.68
N GLY A 280 -11.68 24.65 -31.09
CA GLY A 280 -12.89 23.86 -30.84
C GLY A 280 -14.11 24.73 -31.02
N LYS A 281 -15.05 24.34 -31.92
CA LYS A 281 -16.25 25.13 -32.24
C LYS A 281 -17.13 25.39 -31.01
N LYS A 282 -17.30 24.37 -30.13
CA LYS A 282 -18.05 24.50 -28.88
C LYS A 282 -17.19 24.76 -27.66
N GLY A 283 -15.89 25.10 -27.89
CA GLY A 283 -14.95 25.43 -26.83
C GLY A 283 -13.78 24.46 -26.69
N ILE A 284 -12.84 24.88 -25.89
CA ILE A 284 -11.63 24.11 -25.55
C ILE A 284 -11.65 23.84 -24.05
N GLU A 285 -11.40 22.60 -23.68
CA GLU A 285 -11.31 22.17 -22.29
C GLU A 285 -9.95 21.52 -22.05
N ILE A 286 -9.19 22.05 -21.09
CA ILE A 286 -7.88 21.51 -20.70
C ILE A 286 -7.94 21.19 -19.22
N LYS A 287 -7.75 19.91 -18.88
CA LYS A 287 -7.81 19.38 -17.52
C LYS A 287 -6.53 18.67 -17.12
N GLY A 288 -6.14 18.82 -15.89
CA GLY A 288 -5.20 17.90 -15.25
C GLY A 288 -5.86 16.60 -14.84
N VAL A 289 -5.06 15.59 -14.62
CA VAL A 289 -5.48 14.33 -13.99
C VAL A 289 -4.95 14.26 -12.58
N LYS A 290 -5.65 13.54 -11.70
CA LYS A 290 -5.28 13.36 -10.30
C LYS A 290 -5.12 11.88 -10.01
N ASP A 291 -4.00 11.53 -9.40
CA ASP A 291 -3.82 10.20 -8.86
C ASP A 291 -4.60 10.06 -7.56
N GLU A 292 -5.15 8.88 -7.33
CA GLU A 292 -5.99 8.58 -6.17
C GLU A 292 -5.46 7.33 -5.47
N GLU A 293 -5.43 7.37 -4.15
CA GLU A 293 -5.11 6.23 -3.33
C GLU A 293 -6.15 6.07 -2.23
N HIS A 294 -6.76 4.89 -2.19
CA HIS A 294 -7.71 4.51 -1.16
C HIS A 294 -7.14 3.34 -0.36
N GLN A 295 -7.08 3.49 0.96
CA GLN A 295 -6.62 2.43 1.84
C GLN A 295 -7.62 2.22 2.97
N ARG A 296 -7.95 0.95 3.24
CA ARG A 296 -8.75 0.52 4.38
C ARG A 296 -8.01 -0.57 5.13
N THR A 297 -7.89 -0.40 6.43
CA THR A 297 -7.31 -1.42 7.33
C THR A 297 -8.32 -1.75 8.42
N GLU A 298 -8.52 -3.03 8.67
CA GLU A 298 -9.39 -3.55 9.72
C GLU A 298 -8.62 -4.53 10.59
N ASN A 299 -8.69 -4.34 11.92
CA ASN A 299 -8.05 -5.19 12.90
C ASN A 299 -9.13 -5.73 13.85
N LYS A 300 -9.18 -7.06 14.00
CA LYS A 300 -10.07 -7.74 14.96
C LYS A 300 -9.24 -8.61 15.88
N SER A 301 -9.56 -8.56 17.17
CA SER A 301 -8.96 -9.43 18.18
C SER A 301 -10.08 -10.04 19.02
N GLU A 302 -10.08 -11.36 19.09
CA GLU A 302 -11.01 -12.15 19.85
C GLU A 302 -10.20 -13.11 20.73
N GLY A 303 -10.58 -13.26 21.99
CA GLY A 303 -9.90 -14.18 22.88
C GLY A 303 -10.70 -14.43 24.15
N GLY A 304 -10.54 -15.60 24.69
CA GLY A 304 -11.12 -16.00 25.97
C GLY A 304 -10.17 -16.90 26.72
N SER A 305 -10.07 -16.71 28.02
CA SER A 305 -9.27 -17.59 28.89
C SER A 305 -10.01 -17.88 30.19
N VAL A 306 -9.84 -19.09 30.67
CA VAL A 306 -10.25 -19.53 32.01
C VAL A 306 -8.98 -19.98 32.74
N GLY A 307 -8.75 -19.45 33.92
CA GLY A 307 -7.54 -19.79 34.68
C GLY A 307 -7.74 -19.77 36.18
N ALA A 308 -6.87 -20.49 36.86
CA ALA A 308 -6.73 -20.49 38.32
C ALA A 308 -5.42 -19.79 38.69
N VAL A 309 -5.46 -18.97 39.71
CA VAL A 309 -4.31 -18.27 40.25
C VAL A 309 -4.06 -18.75 41.68
N SER A 310 -2.85 -19.24 41.94
CA SER A 310 -2.41 -19.55 43.29
C SER A 310 -1.41 -18.49 43.76
N TYR A 311 -1.67 -17.94 44.92
CA TYR A 311 -0.73 -17.06 45.62
C TYR A 311 -0.03 -17.86 46.69
N THR A 312 1.29 -17.87 46.64
CA THR A 312 2.09 -18.40 47.77
C THR A 312 2.48 -17.24 48.65
N HIS A 313 1.88 -17.14 49.83
CA HIS A 313 2.42 -16.34 50.93
C HIS A 313 3.43 -17.17 51.70
N LEU A 314 4.66 -16.72 51.80
CA LEU A 314 5.61 -17.29 52.76
C LEU A 314 5.19 -16.76 54.12
N THR A 315 4.39 -17.54 54.88
CA THR A 315 4.21 -17.28 56.30
C THR A 315 5.35 -17.95 57.03
N LEU A 316 6.17 -17.17 57.65
CA LEU A 316 7.21 -17.66 58.59
C LEU A 316 6.51 -18.12 59.87
N PRO A 317 6.87 -19.31 60.43
CA PRO A 317 6.43 -19.68 61.76
C PRO A 317 7.03 -18.69 62.77
N THR A 318 6.17 -18.20 63.64
CA THR A 318 6.51 -17.35 64.82
C THR A 318 7.34 -18.14 65.83
#